data_5db81e9b6540c36e7eaa6c2b305ec556
#
_entry.id   5db81e9b6540c36e7eaa6c2b305ec556
#
_cell.length_a   1.000
_cell.length_b   1.000
_cell.length_c   1.000
_cell.angle_alpha   90.00
_cell.angle_beta   90.00
_cell.angle_gamma   90.00
#
_symmetry.space_group_name_H-M   'P 1'
#
loop_
_entity.id
_entity.type
_entity.pdbx_description
1 polymer ?
#
loop_
_entity_poly.entity_id
_entity_poly.type
_entity_poly.pdbx_seq_one_letter_code
_entity_poly.pdbx_strand_id
1 'polypeptide(L)'
;MVLMFRVRKNPIFQREVLGAAVLHVRSGRAISRTTLAKELGISPSTTGQYVDRLIAERLLDESGTNQGPMGRPRRLLKTRSEAGWFAGVEFSAQRSQAVGVDFSGRVVSTVAQPLPVDVKAEMVIHAILESVLKLAESMRGPLLSVGLGVPGLVDPQAGVGIHFTFIPDWRQIPVVERVTQKLGVPVILQGSLRVIALAERWFGLGHDLNNYVILGPRSGFGIAMVQEGRVVEGARHAAGEVGLWPWPLGGAKGSTQELHHALSASATWRRLAGATSETPLPEDLRLALAELGSVQGPVWDAVCEDFARVVGCVQLLTDTELLILHGPLTELGVRFCESIVEAARGLFPSLEAKPPKLVPSELGGDAGALGAASLAMESWAPA
;
A
#
# COMPACT_ATOMS: atom_id res chain seq x y z
N MET A 1 13.07 13.90 -33.82
CA MET A 1 14.47 13.51 -33.53
C MET A 1 15.24 14.60 -32.75
N VAL A 2 15.12 15.88 -33.07
CA VAL A 2 15.84 16.99 -32.37
C VAL A 2 15.31 17.23 -30.94
N LEU A 3 14.01 17.07 -30.68
CA LEU A 3 13.43 17.20 -29.31
C LEU A 3 13.94 16.13 -28.34
N MET A 4 14.11 14.91 -28.82
CA MET A 4 14.59 13.77 -28.01
C MET A 4 16.05 13.93 -27.54
N PHE A 5 16.90 14.61 -28.33
CA PHE A 5 18.30 14.88 -27.99
C PHE A 5 18.46 15.97 -26.92
N ARG A 6 17.57 16.99 -26.90
CA ARG A 6 17.57 18.04 -25.86
C ARG A 6 17.09 17.51 -24.49
N VAL A 7 16.13 16.61 -24.48
CA VAL A 7 15.60 15.98 -23.25
C VAL A 7 16.66 15.11 -22.57
N ARG A 8 17.52 14.39 -23.35
CA ARG A 8 18.58 13.52 -22.81
C ARG A 8 19.69 14.24 -22.02
N LYS A 9 19.85 15.56 -22.18
CA LYS A 9 20.85 16.37 -21.44
C LYS A 9 20.24 17.13 -20.25
N ASN A 10 18.94 16.99 -20.00
CA ASN A 10 18.30 17.59 -18.85
C ASN A 10 18.68 16.82 -17.57
N PRO A 11 19.31 17.44 -16.55
CA PRO A 11 19.70 16.77 -15.32
C PRO A 11 18.52 16.10 -14.59
N ILE A 12 17.33 16.69 -14.63
CA ILE A 12 16.10 16.14 -14.05
C ILE A 12 15.75 14.81 -14.74
N PHE A 13 15.73 14.79 -16.07
CA PHE A 13 15.46 13.57 -16.84
C PHE A 13 16.50 12.47 -16.57
N GLN A 14 17.78 12.83 -16.45
CA GLN A 14 18.83 11.86 -16.12
C GLN A 14 18.62 11.25 -14.75
N ARG A 15 18.26 12.06 -13.76
CA ARG A 15 17.95 11.62 -12.40
C ARG A 15 16.77 10.64 -12.38
N GLU A 16 15.69 10.95 -13.08
CA GLU A 16 14.51 10.08 -13.20
C GLU A 16 14.89 8.73 -13.84
N VAL A 17 15.69 8.73 -14.90
CA VAL A 17 16.12 7.49 -15.56
C VAL A 17 17.04 6.67 -14.66
N LEU A 18 17.93 7.29 -13.88
CA LEU A 18 18.77 6.59 -12.90
C LEU A 18 17.94 5.98 -11.77
N GLY A 19 16.94 6.70 -11.26
CA GLY A 19 15.99 6.18 -10.29
C GLY A 19 15.21 4.97 -10.84
N ALA A 20 14.67 5.09 -12.05
CA ALA A 20 14.01 3.99 -12.74
C ALA A 20 14.94 2.78 -12.97
N ALA A 21 16.20 3.02 -13.34
CA ALA A 21 17.18 1.94 -13.49
C ALA A 21 17.39 1.16 -12.19
N VAL A 22 17.57 1.86 -11.07
CA VAL A 22 17.70 1.23 -9.75
C VAL A 22 16.43 0.47 -9.39
N LEU A 23 15.25 1.06 -9.64
CA LEU A 23 13.95 0.45 -9.36
C LEU A 23 13.76 -0.87 -10.14
N HIS A 24 14.08 -0.89 -11.44
CA HIS A 24 13.98 -2.10 -12.26
C HIS A 24 14.96 -3.21 -11.82
N VAL A 25 16.17 -2.85 -11.39
CA VAL A 25 17.12 -3.84 -10.84
C VAL A 25 16.64 -4.35 -9.49
N ARG A 26 16.18 -3.47 -8.60
CA ARG A 26 15.66 -3.80 -7.26
C ARG A 26 14.45 -4.74 -7.33
N SER A 27 13.50 -4.46 -8.21
CA SER A 27 12.30 -5.28 -8.41
C SER A 27 12.55 -6.60 -9.16
N GLY A 28 13.77 -6.88 -9.60
CA GLY A 28 14.09 -8.08 -10.37
C GLY A 28 13.62 -8.03 -11.84
N ARG A 29 12.95 -6.96 -12.28
CA ARG A 29 12.50 -6.81 -13.68
C ARG A 29 13.67 -6.71 -14.66
N ALA A 30 14.80 -6.16 -14.24
CA ALA A 30 15.98 -6.04 -15.05
C ALA A 30 17.22 -6.58 -14.34
N ILE A 31 17.60 -7.80 -14.65
CA ILE A 31 18.75 -8.50 -14.05
C ILE A 31 20.05 -8.38 -14.88
N SER A 32 20.04 -7.62 -15.98
CA SER A 32 21.22 -7.40 -16.83
C SER A 32 21.14 -6.07 -17.57
N ARG A 33 22.27 -5.55 -18.08
CA ARG A 33 22.29 -4.32 -18.90
C ARG A 33 21.36 -4.40 -20.11
N THR A 34 21.25 -5.58 -20.73
CA THR A 34 20.37 -5.80 -21.89
C THR A 34 18.89 -5.73 -21.54
N THR A 35 18.50 -6.40 -20.44
CA THR A 35 17.10 -6.33 -19.96
C THR A 35 16.76 -4.92 -19.50
N LEU A 36 17.69 -4.24 -18.81
CA LEU A 36 17.49 -2.86 -18.37
C LEU A 36 17.33 -1.88 -19.54
N ALA A 37 18.10 -2.05 -20.62
CA ALA A 37 17.93 -1.24 -21.83
C ALA A 37 16.53 -1.39 -22.45
N LYS A 38 16.01 -2.61 -22.44
CA LYS A 38 14.67 -2.91 -22.92
C LYS A 38 13.59 -2.27 -22.03
N GLU A 39 13.68 -2.45 -20.72
CA GLU A 39 12.72 -1.89 -19.74
C GLU A 39 12.69 -0.34 -19.78
N LEU A 40 13.85 0.29 -19.88
CA LEU A 40 13.96 1.76 -19.96
C LEU A 40 13.65 2.33 -21.35
N GLY A 41 13.55 1.50 -22.39
CA GLY A 41 13.32 1.95 -23.76
C GLY A 41 14.46 2.84 -24.31
N ILE A 42 15.71 2.66 -23.85
CA ILE A 42 16.89 3.44 -24.26
C ILE A 42 17.96 2.55 -24.89
N SER A 43 18.91 3.21 -25.59
CA SER A 43 19.97 2.46 -26.29
C SER A 43 20.87 1.67 -25.31
N PRO A 44 21.41 0.49 -25.72
CA PRO A 44 22.37 -0.28 -24.90
C PRO A 44 23.59 0.55 -24.47
N SER A 45 24.10 1.43 -25.34
CA SER A 45 25.22 2.31 -25.03
C SER A 45 24.90 3.31 -23.91
N THR A 46 23.73 3.94 -23.97
CA THR A 46 23.26 4.87 -22.93
C THR A 46 23.02 4.12 -21.62
N THR A 47 22.40 2.93 -21.67
CA THR A 47 22.21 2.08 -20.51
C THR A 47 23.54 1.71 -19.86
N GLY A 48 24.54 1.36 -20.69
CA GLY A 48 25.90 1.08 -20.21
C GLY A 48 26.47 2.22 -19.38
N GLN A 49 26.38 3.46 -19.88
CA GLN A 49 26.86 4.65 -19.15
C GLN A 49 26.13 4.86 -17.80
N TYR A 50 24.83 4.68 -17.76
CA TYR A 50 24.07 4.80 -16.51
C TYR A 50 24.41 3.68 -15.51
N VAL A 51 24.55 2.45 -15.97
CA VAL A 51 24.97 1.33 -15.09
C VAL A 51 26.37 1.57 -14.54
N ASP A 52 27.34 2.01 -15.39
CA ASP A 52 28.70 2.31 -14.94
C ASP A 52 28.73 3.43 -13.90
N ARG A 53 27.90 4.46 -14.05
CA ARG A 53 27.71 5.51 -13.05
C ARG A 53 27.15 4.95 -11.75
N LEU A 54 26.07 4.15 -11.79
CA LEU A 54 25.46 3.56 -10.60
C LEU A 54 26.40 2.60 -9.86
N ILE A 55 27.28 1.91 -10.59
CA ILE A 55 28.34 1.07 -9.99
C ILE A 55 29.42 1.97 -9.33
N ALA A 56 29.86 3.04 -10.00
CA ALA A 56 30.83 3.99 -9.45
C ALA A 56 30.29 4.67 -8.18
N GLU A 57 29.01 4.99 -8.12
CA GLU A 57 28.29 5.53 -6.94
C GLU A 57 27.98 4.45 -5.89
N ARG A 58 28.40 3.20 -6.09
CA ARG A 58 28.18 2.06 -5.18
C ARG A 58 26.71 1.75 -4.90
N LEU A 59 25.83 2.00 -5.84
CA LEU A 59 24.41 1.70 -5.77
C LEU A 59 24.08 0.33 -6.37
N LEU A 60 24.83 -0.07 -7.41
CA LEU A 60 24.73 -1.38 -8.06
C LEU A 60 26.05 -2.13 -8.01
N ASP A 61 25.95 -3.45 -8.06
CA ASP A 61 27.02 -4.37 -8.36
C ASP A 61 26.71 -5.15 -9.63
N GLU A 62 27.77 -5.51 -10.35
CA GLU A 62 27.70 -6.37 -11.52
C GLU A 62 28.55 -7.61 -11.27
N SER A 63 27.93 -8.71 -10.87
CA SER A 63 28.61 -9.95 -10.47
C SER A 63 27.87 -11.18 -10.98
N GLY A 64 28.62 -12.29 -11.10
CA GLY A 64 28.07 -13.55 -11.60
C GLY A 64 27.82 -13.55 -13.11
N THR A 65 27.49 -14.70 -13.63
CA THR A 65 27.11 -14.88 -15.04
C THR A 65 25.90 -15.76 -15.13
N ASN A 66 24.88 -15.32 -15.88
CA ASN A 66 23.75 -16.18 -16.23
C ASN A 66 24.05 -16.81 -17.62
N GLN A 67 24.13 -18.12 -17.66
CA GLN A 67 24.21 -18.85 -18.92
C GLN A 67 22.79 -18.96 -19.49
N GLY A 68 22.45 -18.08 -20.44
CA GLY A 68 21.26 -18.28 -21.25
C GLY A 68 21.39 -19.49 -22.17
N PRO A 69 20.25 -20.04 -22.69
CA PRO A 69 20.26 -21.23 -23.54
C PRO A 69 21.10 -21.09 -24.84
N MET A 70 21.39 -19.89 -25.29
CA MET A 70 22.31 -19.56 -26.38
C MET A 70 22.90 -18.17 -26.21
N GLY A 71 24.22 -18.00 -26.13
CA GLY A 71 24.92 -16.72 -26.19
C GLY A 71 25.99 -16.53 -25.13
N ARG A 72 26.73 -15.39 -25.24
CA ARG A 72 27.77 -14.98 -24.28
C ARG A 72 27.19 -14.83 -22.88
N PRO A 73 27.81 -15.34 -21.80
CA PRO A 73 27.36 -15.17 -20.42
C PRO A 73 27.09 -13.69 -20.09
N ARG A 74 25.92 -13.40 -19.55
CA ARG A 74 25.54 -12.03 -19.17
C ARG A 74 25.86 -11.81 -17.69
N ARG A 75 26.51 -10.68 -17.39
CA ARG A 75 26.70 -10.28 -15.99
C ARG A 75 25.38 -9.85 -15.36
N LEU A 76 25.16 -10.25 -14.11
CA LEU A 76 23.96 -9.93 -13.36
C LEU A 76 24.12 -8.62 -12.60
N LEU A 77 23.11 -7.75 -12.71
CA LEU A 77 23.00 -6.53 -11.94
C LEU A 77 22.26 -6.82 -10.63
N LYS A 78 22.79 -6.26 -9.54
CA LYS A 78 22.16 -6.32 -8.21
C LYS A 78 22.31 -4.97 -7.53
N THR A 79 21.34 -4.59 -6.70
CA THR A 79 21.45 -3.46 -5.79
C THR A 79 22.33 -3.85 -4.59
N ARG A 80 23.07 -2.88 -4.05
CA ARG A 80 23.90 -3.08 -2.86
C ARG A 80 23.09 -2.75 -1.62
N SER A 81 22.82 -3.75 -0.79
CA SER A 81 21.98 -3.60 0.42
C SER A 81 22.48 -2.49 1.36
N GLU A 82 23.80 -2.30 1.44
CA GLU A 82 24.45 -1.30 2.31
C GLU A 82 24.50 0.12 1.72
N ALA A 83 24.00 0.34 0.50
CA ALA A 83 23.97 1.68 -0.11
C ALA A 83 23.10 2.68 0.64
N GLY A 84 22.23 2.20 1.49
CA GLY A 84 21.36 2.98 2.36
C GLY A 84 20.08 2.22 2.70
N TRP A 85 19.10 2.90 3.27
CA TRP A 85 17.84 2.31 3.64
C TRP A 85 16.67 3.29 3.54
N PHE A 86 15.47 2.74 3.56
CA PHE A 86 14.21 3.45 3.49
C PHE A 86 13.38 3.14 4.73
N ALA A 87 12.72 4.13 5.29
CA ALA A 87 11.73 3.92 6.33
C ALA A 87 10.33 4.04 5.74
N GLY A 88 9.45 3.15 6.17
CA GLY A 88 8.02 3.28 5.96
C GLY A 88 7.31 3.34 7.29
N VAL A 89 6.41 4.31 7.46
CA VAL A 89 5.61 4.46 8.69
C VAL A 89 4.14 4.59 8.32
N GLU A 90 3.30 3.81 8.97
CA GLU A 90 1.84 3.95 8.91
C GLU A 90 1.30 4.04 10.33
N PHE A 91 0.25 4.81 10.54
CA PHE A 91 -0.40 4.93 11.83
C PHE A 91 -1.92 4.81 11.74
N SER A 92 -2.52 4.51 12.87
CA SER A 92 -3.95 4.60 13.15
C SER A 92 -4.15 5.44 14.41
N ALA A 93 -5.38 5.55 14.91
CA ALA A 93 -5.62 6.19 16.21
C ALA A 93 -5.10 5.36 17.40
N GLN A 94 -4.75 4.09 17.20
CA GLN A 94 -4.38 3.17 18.28
C GLN A 94 -2.90 2.79 18.28
N ARG A 95 -2.22 2.89 17.13
CA ARG A 95 -0.81 2.47 17.00
C ARG A 95 -0.10 3.15 15.85
N SER A 96 1.21 3.24 15.97
CA SER A 96 2.15 3.52 14.89
C SER A 96 2.92 2.24 14.55
N GLN A 97 3.11 1.98 13.26
CA GLN A 97 3.84 0.85 12.72
C GLN A 97 4.91 1.36 11.76
N ALA A 98 6.13 0.88 11.90
CA ALA A 98 7.24 1.28 11.05
C ALA A 98 8.07 0.09 10.60
N VAL A 99 8.58 0.15 9.37
CA VAL A 99 9.53 -0.84 8.82
C VAL A 99 10.74 -0.15 8.23
N GLY A 100 11.91 -0.73 8.45
CA GLY A 100 13.16 -0.38 7.80
C GLY A 100 13.49 -1.38 6.70
N VAL A 101 13.66 -0.88 5.48
CA VAL A 101 13.97 -1.69 4.29
C VAL A 101 15.33 -1.26 3.77
N ASP A 102 16.23 -2.22 3.55
CA ASP A 102 17.55 -1.93 2.98
C ASP A 102 17.46 -1.53 1.50
N PHE A 103 18.58 -1.09 0.93
CA PHE A 103 18.59 -0.61 -0.46
C PHE A 103 18.21 -1.70 -1.47
N SER A 104 18.29 -2.98 -1.11
CA SER A 104 17.86 -4.08 -1.98
C SER A 104 16.35 -4.36 -1.94
N GLY A 105 15.61 -3.73 -1.04
CA GLY A 105 14.19 -3.96 -0.85
C GLY A 105 13.86 -5.01 0.22
N ARG A 106 14.87 -5.48 0.98
CA ARG A 106 14.66 -6.46 2.05
C ARG A 106 14.29 -5.76 3.35
N VAL A 107 13.25 -6.25 4.02
CA VAL A 107 12.88 -5.83 5.38
C VAL A 107 13.95 -6.28 6.37
N VAL A 108 14.49 -5.34 7.15
CA VAL A 108 15.54 -5.57 8.12
C VAL A 108 15.03 -5.41 9.55
N SER A 109 14.16 -4.44 9.79
CA SER A 109 13.66 -4.12 11.13
C SER A 109 12.21 -3.65 11.08
N THR A 110 11.47 -3.94 12.14
CA THR A 110 10.10 -3.47 12.34
C THR A 110 9.97 -2.88 13.74
N VAL A 111 9.16 -1.82 13.86
CA VAL A 111 8.85 -1.17 15.13
C VAL A 111 7.35 -0.95 15.18
N ALA A 112 6.73 -1.39 16.26
CA ALA A 112 5.33 -1.10 16.57
C ALA A 112 5.24 -0.44 17.94
N GLN A 113 4.42 0.58 18.06
CA GLN A 113 4.16 1.22 19.34
C GLN A 113 2.68 1.59 19.46
N PRO A 114 2.06 1.35 20.62
CA PRO A 114 0.71 1.79 20.88
C PRO A 114 0.66 3.33 20.96
N LEU A 115 -0.46 3.90 20.59
CA LEU A 115 -0.79 5.30 20.80
C LEU A 115 -1.86 5.39 21.89
N PRO A 116 -1.84 6.43 22.73
CA PRO A 116 -2.81 6.60 23.80
C PRO A 116 -4.23 6.83 23.24
N VAL A 117 -5.25 6.55 24.04
CA VAL A 117 -6.67 6.67 23.64
C VAL A 117 -7.04 8.10 23.22
N ASP A 118 -6.43 9.09 23.86
CA ASP A 118 -6.64 10.52 23.59
C ASP A 118 -5.52 11.11 22.70
N VAL A 119 -4.98 10.30 21.79
CA VAL A 119 -3.88 10.68 20.91
C VAL A 119 -4.17 11.98 20.17
N LYS A 120 -3.18 12.86 20.12
CA LYS A 120 -3.19 14.13 19.39
C LYS A 120 -2.20 14.13 18.25
N ALA A 121 -2.38 15.03 17.30
CA ALA A 121 -1.52 15.15 16.12
C ALA A 121 -0.02 15.26 16.47
N GLU A 122 0.33 16.04 17.52
CA GLU A 122 1.72 16.15 17.98
C GLU A 122 2.31 14.83 18.46
N MET A 123 1.51 14.02 19.14
CA MET A 123 1.94 12.71 19.63
C MET A 123 2.18 11.74 18.46
N VAL A 124 1.37 11.82 17.40
CA VAL A 124 1.58 11.03 16.18
C VAL A 124 2.88 11.43 15.48
N ILE A 125 3.14 12.75 15.32
CA ILE A 125 4.40 13.23 14.73
C ILE A 125 5.59 12.74 15.54
N HIS A 126 5.51 12.82 16.87
CA HIS A 126 6.56 12.30 17.76
C HIS A 126 6.76 10.79 17.57
N ALA A 127 5.68 10.02 17.53
CA ALA A 127 5.73 8.57 17.32
C ALA A 127 6.34 8.18 15.97
N ILE A 128 6.05 8.93 14.91
CA ILE A 128 6.68 8.74 13.59
C ILE A 128 8.20 8.94 13.71
N LEU A 129 8.65 10.04 14.30
CA LEU A 129 10.07 10.35 14.44
C LEU A 129 10.79 9.32 15.30
N GLU A 130 10.23 8.97 16.44
CA GLU A 130 10.78 7.97 17.36
C GLU A 130 10.88 6.58 16.70
N SER A 131 9.85 6.17 15.91
CA SER A 131 9.89 4.93 15.18
C SER A 131 11.04 4.88 14.16
N VAL A 132 11.26 5.96 13.40
CA VAL A 132 12.38 6.04 12.45
C VAL A 132 13.73 5.99 13.14
N LEU A 133 13.88 6.67 14.29
CA LEU A 133 15.12 6.63 15.08
C LEU A 133 15.41 5.23 15.63
N LYS A 134 14.39 4.53 16.13
CA LYS A 134 14.52 3.13 16.58
C LYS A 134 14.91 2.19 15.43
N LEU A 135 14.33 2.37 14.25
CA LEU A 135 14.73 1.58 13.08
C LEU A 135 16.21 1.79 12.76
N ALA A 136 16.71 3.03 12.83
CA ALA A 136 18.09 3.37 12.51
C ALA A 136 19.13 2.60 13.34
N GLU A 137 18.80 2.14 14.54
CA GLU A 137 19.68 1.34 15.40
C GLU A 137 20.05 -0.02 14.77
N SER A 138 19.17 -0.56 13.92
CA SER A 138 19.35 -1.86 13.25
C SER A 138 19.75 -1.75 11.78
N MET A 139 19.71 -0.54 11.20
CA MET A 139 19.95 -0.31 9.78
C MET A 139 21.41 -0.01 9.49
N ARG A 140 21.84 -0.28 8.27
CA ARG A 140 23.19 0.03 7.78
C ARG A 140 23.15 1.08 6.68
N GLY A 141 24.13 1.97 6.65
CA GLY A 141 24.20 3.08 5.70
C GLY A 141 23.25 4.24 6.04
N PRO A 142 23.18 5.24 5.17
CA PRO A 142 22.34 6.42 5.40
C PRO A 142 20.85 6.13 5.20
N LEU A 143 19.98 6.83 5.95
CA LEU A 143 18.58 6.94 5.64
C LEU A 143 18.42 7.75 4.34
N LEU A 144 17.75 7.21 3.34
CA LEU A 144 17.64 7.83 2.02
C LEU A 144 16.31 8.58 1.83
N SER A 145 15.24 8.04 2.37
CA SER A 145 13.90 8.62 2.27
C SER A 145 12.95 7.97 3.27
N VAL A 146 11.88 8.66 3.63
CA VAL A 146 10.80 8.17 4.49
C VAL A 146 9.48 8.24 3.72
N GLY A 147 8.75 7.13 3.69
CA GLY A 147 7.38 7.08 3.22
C GLY A 147 6.40 7.06 4.39
N LEU A 148 5.29 7.76 4.24
CA LEU A 148 4.23 7.82 5.24
C LEU A 148 2.91 7.32 4.66
N GLY A 149 2.29 6.35 5.34
CA GLY A 149 0.89 5.94 5.14
C GLY A 149 0.00 6.70 6.11
N VAL A 150 -0.75 7.66 5.62
CA VAL A 150 -1.56 8.55 6.47
C VAL A 150 -3.03 8.18 6.31
N PRO A 151 -3.76 7.89 7.41
CA PRO A 151 -5.17 7.56 7.36
C PRO A 151 -6.04 8.81 7.12
N GLY A 152 -7.25 8.58 6.64
CA GLY A 152 -8.19 9.63 6.31
C GLY A 152 -7.85 10.35 5.00
N LEU A 153 -8.31 11.59 4.86
CA LEU A 153 -8.10 12.39 3.66
C LEU A 153 -6.73 13.06 3.69
N VAL A 154 -6.00 12.96 2.60
CA VAL A 154 -4.64 13.49 2.45
C VAL A 154 -4.48 14.26 1.15
N ASP A 155 -3.55 15.23 1.13
CA ASP A 155 -3.01 15.84 -0.07
C ASP A 155 -1.54 15.45 -0.21
N PRO A 156 -1.23 14.44 -1.04
CA PRO A 156 0.15 13.98 -1.23
C PRO A 156 1.06 15.05 -1.88
N GLN A 157 0.51 15.91 -2.72
CA GLN A 157 1.28 16.96 -3.41
C GLN A 157 1.67 18.09 -2.46
N ALA A 158 0.74 18.52 -1.60
CA ALA A 158 1.02 19.50 -0.55
C ALA A 158 1.75 18.91 0.66
N GLY A 159 1.81 17.57 0.79
CA GLY A 159 2.41 16.91 1.94
C GLY A 159 1.60 17.03 3.23
N VAL A 160 0.28 17.11 3.13
CA VAL A 160 -0.65 17.47 4.21
C VAL A 160 -1.62 16.34 4.51
N GLY A 161 -1.76 15.99 5.79
CA GLY A 161 -2.89 15.25 6.32
C GLY A 161 -4.08 16.18 6.50
N ILE A 162 -5.11 16.06 5.65
CA ILE A 162 -6.24 17.00 5.64
C ILE A 162 -7.15 16.76 6.84
N HIS A 163 -7.57 15.52 7.04
CA HIS A 163 -8.50 15.16 8.11
C HIS A 163 -8.48 13.66 8.41
N PHE A 164 -8.51 13.31 9.69
CA PHE A 164 -8.74 11.93 10.15
C PHE A 164 -9.68 11.93 11.35
N THR A 165 -10.87 11.36 11.19
CA THR A 165 -11.97 11.42 12.16
C THR A 165 -11.60 10.90 13.56
N PHE A 166 -10.73 9.88 13.62
CA PHE A 166 -10.36 9.22 14.87
C PHE A 166 -9.25 9.94 15.67
N ILE A 167 -8.69 11.04 15.14
CA ILE A 167 -7.76 11.95 15.84
C ILE A 167 -8.32 13.36 15.64
N PRO A 168 -9.05 13.91 16.61
CA PRO A 168 -9.89 15.10 16.41
C PRO A 168 -9.15 16.36 15.97
N ASP A 169 -7.89 16.53 16.39
CA ASP A 169 -7.01 17.64 16.02
C ASP A 169 -6.12 17.35 14.79
N TRP A 170 -6.30 16.20 14.14
CA TRP A 170 -5.64 15.87 12.86
C TRP A 170 -6.37 16.60 11.72
N ARG A 171 -6.08 17.90 11.60
CA ARG A 171 -6.66 18.78 10.58
C ARG A 171 -5.59 19.65 9.96
N GLN A 172 -5.43 19.57 8.63
CA GLN A 172 -4.46 20.38 7.87
C GLN A 172 -3.04 20.28 8.44
N ILE A 173 -2.58 19.08 8.79
CA ILE A 173 -1.27 18.85 9.37
C ILE A 173 -0.21 18.77 8.26
N PRO A 174 0.79 19.68 8.21
CA PRO A 174 1.87 19.65 7.23
C PRO A 174 2.92 18.59 7.61
N VAL A 175 2.48 17.30 7.58
CA VAL A 175 3.26 16.18 8.14
C VAL A 175 4.59 15.98 7.42
N VAL A 176 4.63 16.13 6.09
CA VAL A 176 5.86 15.99 5.29
C VAL A 176 6.88 17.05 5.69
N GLU A 177 6.47 18.31 5.74
CA GLU A 177 7.36 19.42 6.15
C GLU A 177 7.95 19.17 7.55
N ARG A 178 7.09 18.84 8.51
CA ARG A 178 7.47 18.64 9.91
C ARG A 178 8.45 17.49 10.09
N VAL A 179 8.21 16.36 9.44
CA VAL A 179 9.08 15.18 9.52
C VAL A 179 10.39 15.42 8.76
N THR A 180 10.34 16.06 7.57
CA THR A 180 11.53 16.43 6.79
C THR A 180 12.46 17.33 7.57
N GLN A 181 11.93 18.38 8.22
CA GLN A 181 12.72 19.31 9.04
C GLN A 181 13.48 18.61 10.18
N LYS A 182 12.92 17.54 10.75
CA LYS A 182 13.54 16.81 11.86
C LYS A 182 14.53 15.75 11.41
N LEU A 183 14.25 15.06 10.30
CA LEU A 183 15.08 13.94 9.83
C LEU A 183 16.13 14.36 8.79
N GLY A 184 15.96 15.51 8.13
CA GLY A 184 16.89 16.01 7.12
C GLY A 184 16.90 15.20 5.81
N VAL A 185 15.90 14.35 5.56
CA VAL A 185 15.78 13.50 4.36
C VAL A 185 14.44 13.73 3.69
N PRO A 186 14.31 13.40 2.38
CA PRO A 186 13.03 13.46 1.69
C PRO A 186 11.96 12.61 2.37
N VAL A 187 10.77 13.17 2.55
CA VAL A 187 9.60 12.49 3.09
C VAL A 187 8.47 12.57 2.07
N ILE A 188 7.79 11.45 1.85
CA ILE A 188 6.67 11.35 0.91
C ILE A 188 5.50 10.73 1.64
N LEU A 189 4.28 11.22 1.41
CA LEU A 189 3.08 10.63 1.98
C LEU A 189 2.10 10.14 0.92
N GLN A 190 1.29 9.17 1.30
CA GLN A 190 0.13 8.73 0.56
C GLN A 190 -0.96 8.22 1.55
N GLY A 191 -2.20 8.12 1.09
CA GLY A 191 -3.28 7.52 1.88
C GLY A 191 -3.01 6.06 2.27
N SER A 192 -3.38 5.66 3.49
CA SER A 192 -3.08 4.33 4.05
C SER A 192 -3.44 3.16 3.13
N LEU A 193 -4.63 3.13 2.53
CA LEU A 193 -4.99 2.02 1.63
C LEU A 193 -4.18 2.02 0.33
N ARG A 194 -3.76 3.17 -0.15
CA ARG A 194 -2.93 3.28 -1.36
C ARG A 194 -1.51 2.79 -1.11
N VAL A 195 -0.93 3.05 0.06
CA VAL A 195 0.36 2.44 0.41
C VAL A 195 0.22 0.93 0.60
N ILE A 196 -0.91 0.43 1.13
CA ILE A 196 -1.17 -1.01 1.21
C ILE A 196 -1.22 -1.65 -0.19
N ALA A 197 -1.79 -0.95 -1.18
CA ALA A 197 -1.72 -1.43 -2.56
C ALA A 197 -0.27 -1.52 -3.09
N LEU A 198 0.60 -0.58 -2.71
CA LEU A 198 2.04 -0.68 -3.02
C LEU A 198 2.70 -1.85 -2.28
N ALA A 199 2.31 -2.14 -1.02
CA ALA A 199 2.82 -3.30 -0.30
C ALA A 199 2.48 -4.61 -1.02
N GLU A 200 1.24 -4.75 -1.49
CA GLU A 200 0.82 -5.93 -2.26
C GLU A 200 1.62 -6.10 -3.56
N ARG A 201 2.01 -4.99 -4.21
CA ARG A 201 2.89 -5.02 -5.39
C ARG A 201 4.28 -5.54 -5.09
N TRP A 202 4.87 -5.14 -3.96
CA TRP A 202 6.25 -5.46 -3.63
C TRP A 202 6.41 -6.77 -2.87
N PHE A 203 5.47 -7.10 -2.01
CA PHE A 203 5.61 -8.14 -1.01
C PHE A 203 4.45 -9.16 -1.01
N GLY A 204 3.40 -8.93 -1.78
CA GLY A 204 2.18 -9.72 -1.72
C GLY A 204 1.61 -10.11 -3.08
N LEU A 205 0.31 -10.24 -3.13
CA LEU A 205 -0.47 -10.83 -4.22
C LEU A 205 -0.53 -9.97 -5.49
N GLY A 206 -0.18 -8.68 -5.39
CA GLY A 206 -0.17 -7.73 -6.51
C GLY A 206 1.10 -7.73 -7.36
N HIS A 207 2.10 -8.59 -7.05
CA HIS A 207 3.44 -8.52 -7.64
C HIS A 207 3.46 -8.57 -9.17
N ASP A 208 2.70 -9.48 -9.76
CA ASP A 208 2.65 -9.70 -11.22
C ASP A 208 1.37 -9.13 -11.86
N LEU A 209 0.58 -8.35 -11.12
CA LEU A 209 -0.68 -7.80 -11.58
C LEU A 209 -0.56 -6.33 -11.95
N ASN A 210 -1.26 -5.95 -13.04
CA ASN A 210 -1.38 -4.56 -13.44
C ASN A 210 -2.69 -3.92 -12.95
N ASN A 211 -3.73 -4.75 -12.70
CA ASN A 211 -5.05 -4.28 -12.32
C ASN A 211 -5.57 -5.07 -11.11
N TYR A 212 -5.60 -4.44 -9.96
CA TYR A 212 -6.14 -5.03 -8.74
C TYR A 212 -6.70 -3.95 -7.80
N VAL A 213 -7.55 -4.38 -6.88
CA VAL A 213 -8.18 -3.49 -5.90
C VAL A 213 -7.98 -4.03 -4.49
N ILE A 214 -7.60 -3.16 -3.58
CA ILE A 214 -7.61 -3.43 -2.15
C ILE A 214 -8.96 -3.03 -1.58
N LEU A 215 -9.62 -3.95 -0.89
CA LEU A 215 -10.80 -3.68 -0.06
C LEU A 215 -10.33 -3.56 1.39
N GLY A 216 -10.54 -2.43 2.00
CA GLY A 216 -10.02 -2.10 3.33
C GLY A 216 -11.09 -1.83 4.39
N PRO A 217 -11.88 -2.84 4.83
CA PRO A 217 -12.73 -2.72 6.00
C PRO A 217 -11.86 -2.71 7.27
N ARG A 218 -11.45 -1.51 7.70
CA ARG A 218 -10.64 -1.28 8.91
C ARG A 218 -11.49 -0.55 9.96
N SER A 219 -11.00 0.57 10.53
CA SER A 219 -11.82 1.47 11.37
C SER A 219 -12.98 2.11 10.60
N GLY A 220 -12.79 2.33 9.30
CA GLY A 220 -13.82 2.65 8.32
C GLY A 220 -13.82 1.62 7.20
N PHE A 221 -14.33 2.03 6.02
CA PHE A 221 -14.28 1.25 4.78
C PHE A 221 -13.72 2.13 3.66
N GLY A 222 -12.86 1.60 2.85
CA GLY A 222 -12.34 2.26 1.66
C GLY A 222 -11.79 1.25 0.67
N ILE A 223 -11.45 1.71 -0.51
CA ILE A 223 -10.72 0.90 -1.49
C ILE A 223 -9.49 1.65 -1.99
N ALA A 224 -8.48 0.92 -2.45
CA ALA A 224 -7.42 1.46 -3.27
C ALA A 224 -7.36 0.68 -4.57
N MET A 225 -7.27 1.39 -5.68
CA MET A 225 -7.28 0.81 -7.02
C MET A 225 -5.89 0.94 -7.63
N VAL A 226 -5.42 -0.13 -8.26
CA VAL A 226 -4.26 -0.12 -9.15
C VAL A 226 -4.77 -0.44 -10.55
N GLN A 227 -4.47 0.44 -11.50
CA GLN A 227 -4.81 0.26 -12.91
C GLN A 227 -3.57 0.52 -13.77
N GLU A 228 -3.30 -0.36 -14.73
CA GLU A 228 -2.10 -0.29 -15.57
C GLU A 228 -0.80 -0.15 -14.76
N GLY A 229 -0.75 -0.83 -13.61
CA GLY A 229 0.38 -0.79 -12.68
C GLY A 229 0.52 0.52 -11.89
N ARG A 230 -0.47 1.40 -11.90
CA ARG A 230 -0.44 2.70 -11.19
C ARG A 230 -1.55 2.80 -10.16
N VAL A 231 -1.24 3.34 -9.01
CA VAL A 231 -2.25 3.66 -7.99
C VAL A 231 -3.13 4.81 -8.50
N VAL A 232 -4.44 4.62 -8.45
CA VAL A 232 -5.43 5.63 -8.86
C VAL A 232 -5.67 6.60 -7.70
N GLU A 233 -5.28 7.86 -7.91
CA GLU A 233 -5.45 8.90 -6.88
C GLU A 233 -6.74 9.71 -7.05
N GLY A 234 -7.18 9.90 -8.30
CA GLY A 234 -8.27 10.80 -8.65
C GLY A 234 -7.83 12.28 -8.66
N ALA A 235 -8.64 13.13 -9.26
CA ALA A 235 -8.32 14.55 -9.46
C ALA A 235 -8.23 15.36 -8.15
N ARG A 236 -8.80 14.88 -7.06
CA ARG A 236 -8.82 15.51 -5.74
C ARG A 236 -8.33 14.55 -4.64
N HIS A 237 -7.54 13.57 -5.02
CA HIS A 237 -7.01 12.54 -4.12
C HIS A 237 -8.07 11.75 -3.33
N ALA A 238 -9.32 11.72 -3.81
CA ALA A 238 -10.45 11.07 -3.15
C ALA A 238 -10.94 9.80 -3.88
N ALA A 239 -10.18 9.28 -4.85
CA ALA A 239 -10.53 8.01 -5.48
C ALA A 239 -10.51 6.88 -4.44
N GLY A 240 -11.57 6.07 -4.41
CA GLY A 240 -11.65 4.95 -3.47
C GLY A 240 -12.35 5.25 -2.13
N GLU A 241 -12.80 6.49 -1.89
CA GLU A 241 -13.56 6.87 -0.69
C GLU A 241 -15.00 6.33 -0.71
N VAL A 242 -15.15 5.05 -1.03
CA VAL A 242 -16.44 4.35 -1.11
C VAL A 242 -17.13 4.23 0.25
N GLY A 243 -16.40 4.39 1.33
CA GLY A 243 -16.95 4.42 2.68
C GLY A 243 -17.96 5.55 2.91
N LEU A 244 -17.91 6.59 2.08
CA LEU A 244 -18.87 7.71 2.09
C LEU A 244 -20.14 7.42 1.27
N TRP A 245 -20.24 6.27 0.62
CA TRP A 245 -21.47 5.92 -0.11
C TRP A 245 -22.65 5.84 0.84
N PRO A 246 -23.85 6.37 0.43
CA PRO A 246 -25.06 6.20 1.19
C PRO A 246 -25.45 4.73 1.24
N TRP A 247 -25.59 4.19 2.44
CA TRP A 247 -25.94 2.81 2.69
C TRP A 247 -27.28 2.71 3.41
N PRO A 248 -28.18 1.81 3.00
CA PRO A 248 -29.48 1.70 3.64
C PRO A 248 -29.39 1.36 5.14
N LEU A 249 -30.15 2.07 5.97
CA LEU A 249 -30.39 1.67 7.35
C LEU A 249 -31.49 0.59 7.35
N GLY A 250 -31.21 -0.56 7.95
CA GLY A 250 -32.21 -1.62 8.10
C GLY A 250 -33.43 -1.11 8.85
N GLY A 251 -34.64 -1.30 8.27
CA GLY A 251 -35.92 -1.07 8.94
C GLY A 251 -36.62 0.27 8.68
N ALA A 252 -35.94 1.29 8.15
CA ALA A 252 -36.57 2.57 7.83
C ALA A 252 -36.48 2.90 6.33
N LYS A 253 -37.60 2.96 5.63
CA LYS A 253 -37.62 3.37 4.21
C LYS A 253 -37.01 4.76 4.03
N GLY A 254 -35.95 4.86 3.22
CA GLY A 254 -35.32 6.13 2.86
C GLY A 254 -34.27 6.67 3.84
N SER A 255 -34.04 6.00 4.97
CA SER A 255 -32.94 6.35 5.86
C SER A 255 -31.65 5.70 5.42
N THR A 256 -30.57 6.48 5.37
CA THR A 256 -29.23 6.02 4.98
C THR A 256 -28.20 6.41 6.03
N GLN A 257 -27.12 5.66 6.07
CA GLN A 257 -25.88 5.97 6.79
C GLN A 257 -24.74 5.91 5.79
N GLU A 258 -23.54 6.30 6.18
CA GLU A 258 -22.35 6.05 5.36
C GLU A 258 -21.96 4.57 5.46
N LEU A 259 -21.41 4.02 4.37
CA LEU A 259 -20.94 2.63 4.28
C LEU A 259 -19.94 2.28 5.39
N HIS A 260 -19.13 3.25 5.84
CA HIS A 260 -18.25 3.09 6.99
C HIS A 260 -18.93 2.48 8.21
N HIS A 261 -20.17 2.93 8.51
CA HIS A 261 -20.90 2.48 9.69
C HIS A 261 -21.51 1.10 9.53
N ALA A 262 -21.66 0.62 8.31
CA ALA A 262 -22.27 -0.68 7.99
C ALA A 262 -21.23 -1.81 7.87
N LEU A 263 -20.08 -1.53 7.23
CA LEU A 263 -19.14 -2.54 6.77
C LEU A 263 -17.69 -2.33 7.27
N SER A 264 -17.46 -1.46 8.27
CA SER A 264 -16.18 -1.46 8.98
C SER A 264 -15.93 -2.78 9.72
N ALA A 265 -14.69 -3.04 10.11
CA ALA A 265 -14.35 -4.26 10.85
C ALA A 265 -15.13 -4.36 12.17
N SER A 266 -15.29 -3.26 12.89
CA SER A 266 -16.05 -3.21 14.13
C SER A 266 -17.56 -3.41 13.92
N ALA A 267 -18.13 -2.83 12.87
CA ALA A 267 -19.54 -3.02 12.53
C ALA A 267 -19.83 -4.48 12.13
N THR A 268 -18.95 -5.06 11.33
CA THR A 268 -19.03 -6.47 10.91
C THR A 268 -18.93 -7.42 12.11
N TRP A 269 -17.96 -7.19 13.00
CA TRP A 269 -17.83 -7.96 14.23
C TRP A 269 -19.11 -7.89 15.08
N ARG A 270 -19.65 -6.67 15.32
CA ARG A 270 -20.89 -6.53 16.12
C ARG A 270 -22.06 -7.32 15.52
N ARG A 271 -22.23 -7.25 14.21
CA ARG A 271 -23.30 -8.00 13.52
C ARG A 271 -23.14 -9.51 13.69
N LEU A 272 -21.93 -10.04 13.46
CA LEU A 272 -21.65 -11.48 13.56
C LEU A 272 -21.73 -11.99 15.01
N ALA A 273 -21.32 -11.18 15.98
CA ALA A 273 -21.36 -11.51 17.39
C ALA A 273 -22.75 -11.27 18.04
N GLY A 274 -23.72 -10.70 17.32
CA GLY A 274 -25.01 -10.30 17.88
C GLY A 274 -24.90 -9.18 18.94
N ALA A 275 -23.83 -8.36 18.86
CA ALA A 275 -23.55 -7.27 19.80
C ALA A 275 -24.24 -5.96 19.36
N THR A 276 -24.54 -5.10 20.33
CA THR A 276 -25.14 -3.77 20.08
C THR A 276 -24.09 -2.69 19.86
N SER A 277 -24.50 -1.49 19.46
CA SER A 277 -23.61 -0.31 19.35
C SER A 277 -22.96 0.07 20.69
N GLU A 278 -23.60 -0.24 21.82
CA GLU A 278 -23.11 0.04 23.18
C GLU A 278 -22.13 -1.00 23.69
N THR A 279 -22.08 -2.19 23.06
CA THR A 279 -21.13 -3.24 23.44
C THR A 279 -19.70 -2.76 23.16
N PRO A 280 -18.82 -2.74 24.17
CA PRO A 280 -17.41 -2.41 23.98
C PRO A 280 -16.77 -3.33 22.94
N LEU A 281 -15.87 -2.79 22.14
CA LEU A 281 -15.09 -3.60 21.22
C LEU A 281 -14.12 -4.50 22.03
N PRO A 282 -13.84 -5.73 21.54
CA PRO A 282 -12.83 -6.56 22.14
C PRO A 282 -11.46 -5.87 22.10
N GLU A 283 -10.63 -6.13 23.09
CA GLU A 283 -9.26 -5.61 23.16
C GLU A 283 -8.45 -6.04 21.92
N ASP A 284 -8.60 -7.30 21.51
CA ASP A 284 -8.07 -7.81 20.23
C ASP A 284 -9.24 -8.17 19.29
N LEU A 285 -9.56 -7.22 18.41
CA LEU A 285 -10.60 -7.39 17.40
C LEU A 285 -10.25 -8.49 16.37
N ARG A 286 -8.95 -8.70 16.08
CA ARG A 286 -8.53 -9.76 15.15
C ARG A 286 -8.81 -11.14 15.72
N LEU A 287 -8.41 -11.36 16.96
CA LEU A 287 -8.67 -12.63 17.65
C LEU A 287 -10.19 -12.90 17.74
N ALA A 288 -10.97 -11.89 18.13
CA ALA A 288 -12.42 -12.01 18.22
C ALA A 288 -13.09 -12.29 16.85
N LEU A 289 -12.54 -11.80 15.76
CA LEU A 289 -13.02 -12.12 14.41
C LEU A 289 -12.62 -13.55 13.99
N ALA A 290 -11.42 -14.00 14.34
CA ALA A 290 -10.99 -15.38 14.05
C ALA A 290 -11.94 -16.42 14.68
N GLU A 291 -12.42 -16.18 15.90
CA GLU A 291 -13.40 -17.03 16.60
C GLU A 291 -14.74 -17.09 15.84
N LEU A 292 -15.09 -16.05 15.09
CA LEU A 292 -16.32 -15.97 14.30
C LEU A 292 -16.21 -16.55 12.89
N GLY A 293 -15.03 -16.99 12.45
CA GLY A 293 -14.81 -17.55 11.11
C GLY A 293 -15.62 -18.83 10.81
N SER A 294 -16.13 -19.53 11.83
CA SER A 294 -16.99 -20.71 11.70
C SER A 294 -18.50 -20.41 11.77
N VAL A 295 -18.90 -19.18 12.05
CA VAL A 295 -20.31 -18.77 12.15
C VAL A 295 -21.04 -19.03 10.84
N GLN A 296 -22.29 -19.47 10.92
CA GLN A 296 -23.20 -19.78 9.80
C GLN A 296 -24.59 -19.23 10.08
N GLY A 297 -25.42 -19.17 9.03
CA GLY A 297 -26.81 -18.81 9.13
C GLY A 297 -27.12 -17.38 8.67
N PRO A 298 -28.35 -16.92 8.87
CA PRO A 298 -28.88 -15.72 8.21
C PRO A 298 -28.07 -14.43 8.44
N VAL A 299 -27.42 -14.31 9.61
CA VAL A 299 -26.59 -13.13 9.91
C VAL A 299 -25.30 -13.14 9.08
N TRP A 300 -24.65 -14.30 8.94
CA TRP A 300 -23.49 -14.46 8.08
C TRP A 300 -23.85 -14.16 6.63
N ASP A 301 -24.95 -14.75 6.14
CA ASP A 301 -25.41 -14.57 4.77
C ASP A 301 -25.71 -13.11 4.47
N ALA A 302 -26.40 -12.41 5.37
CA ALA A 302 -26.71 -10.97 5.23
C ALA A 302 -25.44 -10.10 5.25
N VAL A 303 -24.44 -10.44 6.05
CA VAL A 303 -23.14 -9.74 6.03
C VAL A 303 -22.43 -9.98 4.69
N CYS A 304 -22.37 -11.23 4.24
CA CYS A 304 -21.74 -11.57 2.95
C CYS A 304 -22.46 -10.90 1.76
N GLU A 305 -23.80 -10.82 1.77
CA GLU A 305 -24.55 -10.11 0.73
C GLU A 305 -24.22 -8.61 0.69
N ASP A 306 -24.08 -7.96 1.84
CA ASP A 306 -23.72 -6.55 1.89
C ASP A 306 -22.34 -6.29 1.31
N PHE A 307 -21.35 -7.11 1.65
CA PHE A 307 -20.02 -7.06 1.02
C PHE A 307 -20.09 -7.39 -0.47
N ALA A 308 -20.93 -8.36 -0.87
CA ALA A 308 -21.11 -8.76 -2.27
C ALA A 308 -21.64 -7.62 -3.15
N ARG A 309 -22.54 -6.76 -2.63
CA ARG A 309 -22.99 -5.55 -3.33
C ARG A 309 -21.82 -4.62 -3.63
N VAL A 310 -20.95 -4.37 -2.65
CA VAL A 310 -19.77 -3.52 -2.85
C VAL A 310 -18.80 -4.16 -3.83
N VAL A 311 -18.47 -5.43 -3.64
CA VAL A 311 -17.56 -6.21 -4.50
C VAL A 311 -18.03 -6.23 -5.94
N GLY A 312 -19.32 -6.50 -6.17
CA GLY A 312 -19.91 -6.52 -7.51
C GLY A 312 -19.88 -5.14 -8.18
N CYS A 313 -20.25 -4.08 -7.46
CA CYS A 313 -20.14 -2.71 -7.98
C CYS A 313 -18.68 -2.35 -8.32
N VAL A 314 -17.73 -2.64 -7.45
CA VAL A 314 -16.31 -2.37 -7.67
C VAL A 314 -15.80 -3.17 -8.88
N GLN A 315 -16.14 -4.46 -8.99
CA GLN A 315 -15.75 -5.28 -10.14
C GLN A 315 -16.28 -4.72 -11.46
N LEU A 316 -17.54 -4.29 -11.51
CA LEU A 316 -18.13 -3.69 -12.71
C LEU A 316 -17.53 -2.32 -13.08
N LEU A 317 -17.06 -1.56 -12.08
CA LEU A 317 -16.43 -0.26 -12.30
C LEU A 317 -14.97 -0.37 -12.76
N THR A 318 -14.24 -1.40 -12.30
CA THR A 318 -12.79 -1.47 -12.47
C THR A 318 -12.33 -2.57 -13.41
N ASP A 319 -13.17 -3.58 -13.67
CA ASP A 319 -12.83 -4.83 -14.41
C ASP A 319 -11.47 -5.39 -13.99
N THR A 320 -11.27 -5.50 -12.68
CA THR A 320 -9.99 -5.84 -12.08
C THR A 320 -9.68 -7.34 -12.16
N GLU A 321 -8.39 -7.69 -12.16
CA GLU A 321 -7.92 -9.08 -12.17
C GLU A 321 -8.08 -9.76 -10.80
N LEU A 322 -7.95 -8.96 -9.72
CA LEU A 322 -7.97 -9.43 -8.34
C LEU A 322 -8.51 -8.36 -7.40
N LEU A 323 -9.34 -8.77 -6.46
CA LEU A 323 -9.74 -8.01 -5.29
C LEU A 323 -9.04 -8.62 -4.06
N ILE A 324 -8.38 -7.81 -3.26
CA ILE A 324 -7.63 -8.24 -2.09
C ILE A 324 -8.30 -7.65 -0.85
N LEU A 325 -8.84 -8.49 0.01
CA LEU A 325 -9.39 -8.08 1.30
C LEU A 325 -8.23 -7.81 2.27
N HIS A 326 -8.15 -6.60 2.81
CA HIS A 326 -7.13 -6.24 3.78
C HIS A 326 -7.74 -5.67 5.07
N GLY A 327 -7.13 -5.99 6.19
CA GLY A 327 -7.53 -5.50 7.51
C GLY A 327 -8.00 -6.62 8.44
N PRO A 328 -8.66 -6.29 9.57
CA PRO A 328 -9.03 -7.29 10.57
C PRO A 328 -9.95 -8.40 10.05
N LEU A 329 -10.77 -8.12 9.04
CA LEU A 329 -11.69 -9.14 8.49
C LEU A 329 -11.00 -10.28 7.73
N THR A 330 -9.69 -10.19 7.46
CA THR A 330 -8.92 -11.34 6.93
C THR A 330 -8.94 -12.53 7.90
N GLU A 331 -9.14 -12.29 9.18
CA GLU A 331 -9.23 -13.33 10.23
C GLU A 331 -10.49 -14.20 10.13
N LEU A 332 -11.53 -13.74 9.41
CA LEU A 332 -12.68 -14.59 9.05
C LEU A 332 -12.30 -15.69 8.03
N GLY A 333 -11.10 -15.62 7.47
CA GLY A 333 -10.52 -16.62 6.58
C GLY A 333 -11.00 -16.58 5.15
N VAL A 334 -10.49 -17.49 4.34
CA VAL A 334 -10.81 -17.63 2.91
C VAL A 334 -12.31 -17.84 2.67
N ARG A 335 -12.96 -18.57 3.56
CA ARG A 335 -14.41 -18.83 3.52
C ARG A 335 -15.25 -17.55 3.44
N PHE A 336 -14.85 -16.48 4.14
CA PHE A 336 -15.54 -15.20 4.07
C PHE A 336 -15.49 -14.62 2.66
N CYS A 337 -14.32 -14.64 2.02
CA CYS A 337 -14.17 -14.22 0.64
C CYS A 337 -14.99 -15.07 -0.35
N GLU A 338 -14.99 -16.40 -0.17
CA GLU A 338 -15.76 -17.32 -0.99
C GLU A 338 -17.27 -17.09 -0.86
N SER A 339 -17.78 -16.89 0.37
CA SER A 339 -19.19 -16.59 0.62
C SER A 339 -19.60 -15.26 -0.01
N ILE A 340 -18.75 -14.23 0.02
CA ILE A 340 -18.99 -12.95 -0.65
C ILE A 340 -19.07 -13.14 -2.17
N VAL A 341 -18.16 -13.90 -2.76
CA VAL A 341 -18.14 -14.16 -4.22
C VAL A 341 -19.39 -14.92 -4.65
N GLU A 342 -19.81 -15.91 -3.88
CA GLU A 342 -21.04 -16.67 -4.18
C GLU A 342 -22.28 -15.78 -4.08
N ALA A 343 -22.39 -14.95 -3.05
CA ALA A 343 -23.47 -13.97 -2.95
C ALA A 343 -23.44 -12.95 -4.10
N ALA A 344 -22.25 -12.54 -4.57
CA ALA A 344 -22.11 -11.62 -5.70
C ALA A 344 -22.63 -12.24 -7.02
N ARG A 345 -22.43 -13.54 -7.26
CA ARG A 345 -23.00 -14.26 -8.42
C ARG A 345 -24.53 -14.18 -8.44
N GLY A 346 -25.16 -14.37 -7.28
CA GLY A 346 -26.61 -14.27 -7.16
C GLY A 346 -27.15 -12.86 -7.37
N LEU A 347 -26.42 -11.85 -6.87
CA LEU A 347 -26.84 -10.44 -6.97
C LEU A 347 -26.55 -9.79 -8.33
N PHE A 348 -25.52 -10.24 -9.04
CA PHE A 348 -25.06 -9.68 -10.32
C PHE A 348 -25.00 -10.74 -11.41
N PRO A 349 -26.11 -11.04 -12.12
CA PRO A 349 -26.13 -12.05 -13.18
C PRO A 349 -25.07 -11.83 -14.27
N SER A 350 -24.68 -10.58 -14.52
CA SER A 350 -23.60 -10.23 -15.47
C SER A 350 -22.22 -10.76 -15.05
N LEU A 351 -22.02 -11.07 -13.79
CA LEU A 351 -20.77 -11.62 -13.24
C LEU A 351 -20.79 -13.14 -13.10
N GLU A 352 -21.90 -13.83 -13.48
CA GLU A 352 -22.02 -15.28 -13.35
C GLU A 352 -20.94 -16.02 -14.15
N ALA A 353 -20.72 -15.60 -15.41
CA ALA A 353 -19.73 -16.22 -16.30
C ALA A 353 -18.27 -15.91 -15.92
N LYS A 354 -18.02 -14.78 -15.29
CA LYS A 354 -16.69 -14.32 -14.85
C LYS A 354 -16.81 -13.67 -13.48
N PRO A 355 -16.94 -14.46 -12.40
CA PRO A 355 -17.10 -13.92 -11.06
C PRO A 355 -15.85 -13.17 -10.59
N PRO A 356 -16.01 -12.22 -9.66
CA PRO A 356 -14.88 -11.56 -9.05
C PRO A 356 -13.94 -12.57 -8.37
N LYS A 357 -12.65 -12.31 -8.42
CA LYS A 357 -11.67 -13.07 -7.64
C LYS A 357 -11.32 -12.25 -6.40
N LEU A 358 -11.80 -12.69 -5.24
CA LEU A 358 -11.58 -12.06 -3.95
C LEU A 358 -10.75 -12.99 -3.05
N VAL A 359 -9.65 -12.48 -2.50
CA VAL A 359 -8.77 -13.25 -1.61
C VAL A 359 -8.34 -12.38 -0.41
N PRO A 360 -8.06 -12.98 0.76
CA PRO A 360 -7.50 -12.25 1.88
C PRO A 360 -6.02 -11.92 1.64
N SER A 361 -5.59 -10.74 2.07
CA SER A 361 -4.17 -10.35 2.12
C SER A 361 -3.41 -11.17 3.16
N GLU A 362 -2.18 -11.56 2.82
CA GLU A 362 -1.26 -12.27 3.72
C GLU A 362 -0.26 -11.34 4.43
N LEU A 363 -0.25 -10.04 4.11
CA LEU A 363 0.75 -9.10 4.63
C LEU A 363 0.54 -8.67 6.09
N GLY A 364 -0.60 -9.00 6.68
CA GLY A 364 -0.86 -8.75 8.09
C GLY A 364 -0.86 -7.27 8.48
N GLY A 365 -0.43 -7.01 9.72
CA GLY A 365 -0.48 -5.68 10.33
C GLY A 365 0.57 -4.69 9.81
N ASP A 366 1.62 -5.17 9.16
CA ASP A 366 2.75 -4.35 8.68
C ASP A 366 2.53 -3.80 7.27
N ALA A 367 1.47 -4.22 6.57
CA ALA A 367 1.21 -3.87 5.18
C ALA A 367 1.24 -2.36 4.91
N GLY A 368 0.70 -1.54 5.81
CA GLY A 368 0.73 -0.08 5.66
C GLY A 368 2.15 0.49 5.71
N ALA A 369 2.96 0.03 6.67
CA ALA A 369 4.35 0.45 6.80
C ALA A 369 5.23 -0.09 5.66
N LEU A 370 5.02 -1.34 5.23
CA LEU A 370 5.67 -1.94 4.05
C LEU A 370 5.38 -1.13 2.79
N GLY A 371 4.13 -0.75 2.58
CA GLY A 371 3.73 0.05 1.45
C GLY A 371 4.25 1.49 1.50
N ALA A 372 4.34 2.07 2.68
CA ALA A 372 4.97 3.37 2.87
C ALA A 372 6.48 3.31 2.54
N ALA A 373 7.19 2.24 2.95
CA ALA A 373 8.57 2.00 2.54
C ALA A 373 8.69 1.81 1.02
N SER A 374 7.75 1.08 0.40
CA SER A 374 7.69 0.92 -1.06
C SER A 374 7.53 2.26 -1.78
N LEU A 375 6.66 3.16 -1.25
CA LEU A 375 6.50 4.51 -1.76
C LEU A 375 7.82 5.29 -1.72
N ALA A 376 8.56 5.20 -0.59
CA ALA A 376 9.87 5.82 -0.46
C ALA A 376 10.89 5.27 -1.47
N MET A 377 10.90 3.94 -1.68
CA MET A 377 11.77 3.27 -2.64
C MET A 377 11.46 3.65 -4.10
N GLU A 378 10.17 3.72 -4.47
CA GLU A 378 9.73 4.06 -5.83
C GLU A 378 9.99 5.52 -6.19
N SER A 379 9.88 6.42 -5.22
CA SER A 379 10.07 7.86 -5.42
C SER A 379 11.53 8.30 -5.35
N TRP A 380 12.43 7.42 -4.89
CA TRP A 380 13.83 7.76 -4.71
C TRP A 380 14.61 7.71 -6.03
N ALA A 381 15.49 8.68 -6.21
CA ALA A 381 16.48 8.71 -7.29
C ALA A 381 17.81 9.27 -6.77
N PRO A 382 18.96 8.79 -7.30
CA PRO A 382 20.28 9.32 -6.91
C PRO A 382 20.39 10.81 -7.26
N ALA A 383 21.31 11.49 -6.59
CA ALA A 383 21.55 12.94 -6.75
C ALA A 383 22.09 13.34 -8.14
#